data_72f61ecb4f195d4c73a67413dc5512de
#
_entry.id   72f61ecb4f195d4c73a67413dc5512de
#
_cell.length_a   1.000
_cell.length_b   1.000
_cell.length_c   1.000
_cell.angle_alpha   90.00
_cell.angle_beta   90.00
_cell.angle_gamma   90.00
#
_symmetry.space_group_name_H-M   'P 1'
#
loop_
_entity.id
_entity.type
_entity.pdbx_description
1 polymer ?
#
loop_
_entity_poly.entity_id
_entity_poly.type
_entity_poly.pdbx_seq_one_letter_code
_entity_poly.pdbx_strand_id
1 'polypeptide(L)'
;GWDTNPWELTEKNGRWYGRGSADDKGNLVAHLAALRALREWAPQSRHPEHPFGGIGIRLVVEGSEEAGGEGLETLVEKRPDLFAADAILIADTGNVAVGVPTINISLRGVVSLKVTVKTLRSPIHSGQYGGPAPDALYALVHMLAGLRDAQGGLTIDGLDASQTWDGVQYTPEEFAADAGVLDGVELCSAGTPSELAWARPTLTITGIDAASTAHSINAVPAEAAAMLNLRVPPKMDVHEAEQKLIAHLQNHRLWNAQVECEPMGTGEPYLADISGSAHQGMQQALAFAYGKSVDEVALSAD
;
A
#
# COMPACT_ATOMS: atom_id res chain seq x y z
N GLY A 1 9.05 2.63 -19.29
CA GLY A 1 8.03 3.14 -20.23
C GLY A 1 7.13 2.03 -20.72
N TRP A 2 6.12 2.36 -21.51
CA TRP A 2 5.20 1.40 -22.07
C TRP A 2 5.78 0.81 -23.37
N ASP A 3 5.63 -0.51 -23.57
CA ASP A 3 6.02 -1.19 -24.82
C ASP A 3 4.93 -1.07 -25.91
N THR A 4 3.72 -0.68 -25.52
CA THR A 4 2.56 -0.44 -26.39
C THR A 4 1.97 0.93 -26.11
N ASN A 5 1.08 1.44 -26.96
CA ASN A 5 0.34 2.67 -26.67
C ASN A 5 -0.56 2.45 -25.43
N PRO A 6 -0.35 3.17 -24.33
CA PRO A 6 -1.15 2.97 -23.11
C PRO A 6 -2.64 3.32 -23.27
N TRP A 7 -3.01 4.08 -24.29
CA TRP A 7 -4.38 4.53 -24.53
C TRP A 7 -5.16 3.66 -25.53
N GLU A 8 -4.52 2.60 -26.04
CA GLU A 8 -5.12 1.62 -26.91
C GLU A 8 -4.95 0.23 -26.33
N LEU A 9 -6.07 -0.47 -26.10
CA LEU A 9 -6.01 -1.85 -25.62
C LEU A 9 -5.36 -2.73 -26.66
N THR A 10 -4.19 -3.28 -26.36
CA THR A 10 -3.40 -4.11 -27.25
C THR A 10 -3.31 -5.54 -26.72
N GLU A 11 -3.69 -6.53 -27.54
CA GLU A 11 -3.46 -7.93 -27.24
C GLU A 11 -2.08 -8.36 -27.76
N LYS A 12 -1.25 -8.94 -26.88
CA LYS A 12 0.08 -9.46 -27.21
C LYS A 12 0.40 -10.66 -26.33
N ASN A 13 0.73 -11.79 -26.95
CA ASN A 13 1.11 -13.02 -26.23
C ASN A 13 0.04 -13.50 -25.22
N GLY A 14 -1.25 -13.39 -25.57
CA GLY A 14 -2.36 -13.78 -24.69
C GLY A 14 -2.59 -12.88 -23.48
N ARG A 15 -2.01 -11.69 -23.49
CA ARG A 15 -2.21 -10.65 -22.46
C ARG A 15 -2.72 -9.36 -23.07
N TRP A 16 -3.49 -8.62 -22.33
CA TRP A 16 -3.95 -7.28 -22.69
C TRP A 16 -3.11 -6.20 -22.03
N TYR A 17 -2.70 -5.23 -22.83
CA TYR A 17 -1.89 -4.09 -22.40
C TYR A 17 -2.64 -2.80 -22.67
N GLY A 18 -2.73 -1.94 -21.68
CA GLY A 18 -3.36 -0.62 -21.77
C GLY A 18 -3.53 0.00 -20.38
N ARG A 19 -3.64 1.32 -20.29
CA ARG A 19 -3.89 2.01 -19.02
C ARG A 19 -5.25 1.58 -18.46
N GLY A 20 -5.24 1.03 -17.21
CA GLY A 20 -6.43 0.51 -16.53
C GLY A 20 -6.86 -0.90 -16.98
N SER A 21 -6.09 -1.62 -17.83
CA SER A 21 -6.45 -2.97 -18.25
C SER A 21 -6.44 -3.99 -17.10
N ALA A 22 -5.58 -3.79 -16.13
CA ALA A 22 -5.53 -4.54 -14.86
C ALA A 22 -6.10 -3.71 -13.72
N ASP A 23 -5.64 -2.50 -13.54
CA ASP A 23 -5.98 -1.60 -12.46
C ASP A 23 -6.72 -0.38 -13.03
N ASP A 24 -8.08 -0.28 -12.91
CA ASP A 24 -8.93 -1.41 -12.50
C ASP A 24 -10.14 -1.64 -13.43
N LYS A 25 -10.11 -1.11 -14.67
CA LYS A 25 -11.20 -1.33 -15.64
C LYS A 25 -11.48 -2.82 -15.92
N GLY A 26 -10.46 -3.68 -15.77
CA GLY A 26 -10.60 -5.13 -15.83
C GLY A 26 -11.56 -5.64 -14.77
N ASN A 27 -11.39 -5.18 -13.54
CA ASN A 27 -12.22 -5.55 -12.39
C ASN A 27 -13.65 -5.01 -12.53
N LEU A 28 -13.80 -3.76 -13.02
CA LEU A 28 -15.12 -3.22 -13.35
C LEU A 28 -15.86 -4.10 -14.39
N VAL A 29 -15.16 -4.58 -15.42
CA VAL A 29 -15.74 -5.49 -16.43
C VAL A 29 -16.12 -6.83 -15.80
N ALA A 30 -15.36 -7.36 -14.85
CA ALA A 30 -15.70 -8.55 -14.09
C ALA A 30 -17.02 -8.37 -13.29
N HIS A 31 -17.19 -7.24 -12.62
CA HIS A 31 -18.47 -6.89 -11.95
C HIS A 31 -19.63 -6.85 -12.92
N LEU A 32 -19.46 -6.20 -14.09
CA LEU A 32 -20.51 -6.13 -15.11
C LEU A 32 -20.86 -7.52 -15.68
N ALA A 33 -19.87 -8.39 -15.85
CA ALA A 33 -20.08 -9.78 -16.28
C ALA A 33 -20.87 -10.58 -15.22
N ALA A 34 -20.51 -10.43 -13.95
CA ALA A 34 -21.24 -11.06 -12.85
C ALA A 34 -22.71 -10.58 -12.77
N LEU A 35 -22.96 -9.28 -12.94
CA LEU A 35 -24.31 -8.72 -12.98
C LEU A 35 -25.13 -9.26 -14.16
N ARG A 36 -24.53 -9.43 -15.32
CA ARG A 36 -25.19 -10.06 -16.50
C ARG A 36 -25.56 -11.50 -16.21
N ALA A 37 -24.62 -12.29 -15.69
CA ALA A 37 -24.86 -13.69 -15.31
C ALA A 37 -25.96 -13.81 -14.27
N LEU A 38 -25.95 -12.94 -13.24
CA LEU A 38 -26.97 -12.91 -12.20
C LEU A 38 -28.36 -12.58 -12.76
N ARG A 39 -28.44 -11.64 -13.71
CA ARG A 39 -29.69 -11.29 -14.40
C ARG A 39 -30.24 -12.44 -15.24
N GLU A 40 -29.38 -13.19 -15.93
CA GLU A 40 -29.78 -14.37 -16.70
C GLU A 40 -30.24 -15.52 -15.81
N TRP A 41 -29.65 -15.65 -14.61
CA TRP A 41 -30.05 -16.65 -13.62
C TRP A 41 -31.32 -16.26 -12.86
N ALA A 42 -31.63 -15.00 -12.66
CA ALA A 42 -32.71 -14.50 -11.82
C ALA A 42 -34.08 -15.17 -12.06
N PRO A 43 -34.52 -15.51 -13.31
CA PRO A 43 -35.76 -16.25 -13.55
C PRO A 43 -35.83 -17.62 -12.89
N GLN A 44 -34.69 -18.22 -12.55
CA GLN A 44 -34.58 -19.53 -11.88
C GLN A 44 -34.48 -19.41 -10.35
N SER A 45 -34.47 -18.18 -9.83
CA SER A 45 -34.37 -17.90 -8.41
C SER A 45 -35.71 -18.05 -7.67
N ARG A 46 -35.69 -17.88 -6.35
CA ARG A 46 -36.92 -17.83 -5.52
C ARG A 46 -37.73 -16.53 -5.76
N HIS A 47 -37.16 -15.55 -6.42
CA HIS A 47 -37.76 -14.24 -6.73
C HIS A 47 -37.60 -13.91 -8.22
N PRO A 48 -38.26 -14.68 -9.11
CA PRO A 48 -38.07 -14.56 -10.54
C PRO A 48 -38.56 -13.22 -11.14
N GLU A 49 -39.39 -12.48 -10.41
CA GLU A 49 -39.86 -11.14 -10.75
C GLU A 49 -38.80 -10.05 -10.52
N HIS A 50 -37.78 -10.35 -9.72
CA HIS A 50 -36.68 -9.43 -9.45
C HIS A 50 -35.56 -9.58 -10.45
N PRO A 51 -35.00 -8.47 -10.98
CA PRO A 51 -33.95 -8.51 -12.03
C PRO A 51 -32.66 -9.19 -11.58
N PHE A 52 -32.44 -9.34 -10.27
CA PHE A 52 -31.27 -9.99 -9.67
C PHE A 52 -31.67 -11.04 -8.62
N GLY A 53 -32.83 -11.72 -8.83
CA GLY A 53 -33.22 -12.83 -7.98
C GLY A 53 -33.55 -12.47 -6.52
N GLY A 54 -33.97 -11.24 -6.25
CA GLY A 54 -34.30 -10.73 -4.91
C GLY A 54 -33.14 -10.02 -4.21
N ILE A 55 -32.00 -9.84 -4.87
CA ILE A 55 -30.85 -9.11 -4.32
C ILE A 55 -30.93 -7.64 -4.77
N GLY A 56 -30.85 -6.73 -3.82
CA GLY A 56 -30.62 -5.30 -4.07
C GLY A 56 -29.14 -5.05 -4.40
N ILE A 57 -28.86 -4.36 -5.50
CA ILE A 57 -27.48 -4.07 -5.91
C ILE A 57 -27.28 -2.56 -6.05
N ARG A 58 -26.18 -2.09 -5.49
CA ARG A 58 -25.66 -0.74 -5.67
C ARG A 58 -24.27 -0.86 -6.27
N LEU A 59 -24.03 -0.21 -7.41
CA LEU A 59 -22.71 -0.14 -8.03
C LEU A 59 -22.15 1.26 -7.78
N VAL A 60 -21.02 1.32 -7.14
CA VAL A 60 -20.24 2.55 -6.94
C VAL A 60 -19.01 2.46 -7.82
N VAL A 61 -18.78 3.47 -8.64
CA VAL A 61 -17.59 3.56 -9.49
C VAL A 61 -16.94 4.91 -9.21
N GLU A 62 -15.73 4.88 -8.73
CA GLU A 62 -14.92 6.06 -8.50
C GLU A 62 -13.94 6.28 -9.65
N GLY A 63 -13.74 7.52 -10.05
CA GLY A 63 -12.81 7.89 -11.13
C GLY A 63 -11.59 8.69 -10.68
N SER A 64 -11.42 8.91 -9.36
CA SER A 64 -10.36 9.74 -8.79
C SER A 64 -9.51 9.01 -7.73
N GLU A 65 -9.62 7.69 -7.60
CA GLU A 65 -8.90 6.89 -6.61
C GLU A 65 -7.39 7.16 -6.71
N GLU A 66 -6.81 7.04 -7.89
CA GLU A 66 -5.39 7.27 -8.20
C GLU A 66 -4.91 8.72 -7.96
N ALA A 67 -5.84 9.64 -7.76
CA ALA A 67 -5.57 11.04 -7.43
C ALA A 67 -5.91 11.39 -5.96
N GLY A 68 -6.16 10.37 -5.12
CA GLY A 68 -6.41 10.51 -3.68
C GLY A 68 -7.87 10.43 -3.23
N GLY A 69 -8.83 10.15 -4.13
CA GLY A 69 -10.20 9.78 -3.75
C GLY A 69 -11.07 10.82 -3.03
N GLU A 70 -10.65 12.09 -2.93
CA GLU A 70 -11.29 13.14 -2.11
C GLU A 70 -12.83 13.26 -2.28
N GLY A 71 -13.33 12.97 -3.48
CA GLY A 71 -14.76 13.08 -3.79
C GLY A 71 -15.60 11.99 -3.13
N LEU A 72 -15.10 10.78 -3.04
CA LEU A 72 -15.79 9.63 -2.48
C LEU A 72 -15.96 9.76 -0.96
N GLU A 73 -14.92 10.11 -0.22
CA GLU A 73 -15.00 10.33 1.23
C GLU A 73 -16.06 11.34 1.59
N THR A 74 -16.02 12.52 0.92
CA THR A 74 -17.03 13.57 1.11
C THR A 74 -18.44 13.09 0.78
N LEU A 75 -18.61 12.23 -0.22
CA LEU A 75 -19.92 11.69 -0.59
C LEU A 75 -20.41 10.68 0.44
N VAL A 76 -19.54 9.81 0.94
CA VAL A 76 -19.89 8.86 1.99
C VAL A 76 -20.34 9.57 3.27
N GLU A 77 -19.62 10.61 3.68
CA GLU A 77 -19.99 11.41 4.85
C GLU A 77 -21.35 12.11 4.70
N LYS A 78 -21.60 12.72 3.53
CA LYS A 78 -22.83 13.49 3.29
C LYS A 78 -24.03 12.63 2.94
N ARG A 79 -23.83 11.48 2.34
CA ARG A 79 -24.87 10.60 1.81
C ARG A 79 -24.60 9.12 2.14
N PRO A 80 -24.43 8.75 3.43
CA PRO A 80 -24.21 7.35 3.83
C PRO A 80 -25.36 6.45 3.38
N ASP A 81 -26.55 6.98 3.18
CA ASP A 81 -27.72 6.25 2.67
C ASP A 81 -27.50 5.63 1.28
N LEU A 82 -26.62 6.21 0.46
CA LEU A 82 -26.27 5.67 -0.85
C LEU A 82 -25.37 4.41 -0.77
N PHE A 83 -24.64 4.27 0.33
CA PHE A 83 -23.65 3.21 0.51
C PHE A 83 -24.12 2.11 1.47
N ALA A 84 -25.22 2.32 2.20
CA ALA A 84 -25.75 1.33 3.14
C ALA A 84 -26.11 0.03 2.40
N ALA A 85 -25.51 -1.08 2.82
CA ALA A 85 -25.70 -2.43 2.29
C ALA A 85 -25.40 -3.46 3.37
N ASP A 86 -25.89 -4.70 3.20
CA ASP A 86 -25.59 -5.82 4.11
C ASP A 86 -24.17 -6.36 3.88
N ALA A 87 -23.62 -6.19 2.66
CA ALA A 87 -22.27 -6.56 2.30
C ALA A 87 -21.71 -5.59 1.24
N ILE A 88 -20.42 -5.36 1.30
CA ILE A 88 -19.67 -4.59 0.29
C ILE A 88 -18.65 -5.53 -0.33
N LEU A 89 -18.62 -5.58 -1.67
CA LEU A 89 -17.62 -6.30 -2.46
C LEU A 89 -16.73 -5.29 -3.18
N ILE A 90 -15.47 -5.25 -2.81
CA ILE A 90 -14.45 -4.45 -3.46
C ILE A 90 -13.56 -5.40 -4.28
N ALA A 91 -13.36 -5.12 -5.55
CA ALA A 91 -12.55 -5.94 -6.45
C ALA A 91 -11.35 -5.18 -7.01
N ASP A 92 -10.80 -4.27 -6.20
CA ASP A 92 -9.60 -3.48 -6.52
C ASP A 92 -8.31 -4.18 -6.05
N THR A 93 -8.32 -5.49 -6.09
CA THR A 93 -7.19 -6.35 -5.70
C THR A 93 -7.09 -7.53 -6.64
N GLY A 94 -5.92 -8.19 -6.65
CA GLY A 94 -5.68 -9.39 -7.43
C GLY A 94 -5.64 -10.66 -6.59
N ASN A 95 -5.61 -11.81 -7.27
CA ASN A 95 -5.20 -13.05 -6.65
C ASN A 95 -3.69 -13.05 -6.38
N VAL A 96 -3.23 -13.75 -5.35
CA VAL A 96 -1.79 -13.90 -5.04
C VAL A 96 -1.01 -14.56 -6.19
N ALA A 97 -1.69 -15.40 -6.99
CA ALA A 97 -1.13 -15.98 -8.20
C ALA A 97 -2.25 -16.38 -9.17
N VAL A 98 -1.91 -16.53 -10.45
CA VAL A 98 -2.84 -17.02 -11.48
C VAL A 98 -3.35 -18.41 -11.11
N GLY A 99 -4.69 -18.57 -11.06
CA GLY A 99 -5.33 -19.84 -10.70
C GLY A 99 -5.43 -20.14 -9.21
N VAL A 100 -5.00 -19.22 -8.34
CA VAL A 100 -5.16 -19.32 -6.88
C VAL A 100 -6.28 -18.39 -6.44
N PRO A 101 -7.49 -18.91 -6.11
CA PRO A 101 -8.56 -18.05 -5.62
C PRO A 101 -8.16 -17.39 -4.32
N THR A 102 -8.31 -16.06 -4.24
CA THR A 102 -7.81 -15.28 -3.12
C THR A 102 -8.87 -14.31 -2.63
N ILE A 103 -8.98 -14.14 -1.31
CA ILE A 103 -9.75 -13.07 -0.67
C ILE A 103 -8.79 -12.21 0.14
N ASN A 104 -8.74 -10.92 -0.14
CA ASN A 104 -8.05 -9.97 0.72
C ASN A 104 -8.89 -9.69 1.96
N ILE A 105 -8.32 -9.98 3.12
CA ILE A 105 -8.99 -9.85 4.41
C ILE A 105 -8.52 -8.65 5.22
N SER A 106 -7.44 -8.01 4.78
CA SER A 106 -6.93 -6.81 5.47
C SER A 106 -6.24 -5.86 4.51
N LEU A 107 -6.24 -4.58 4.89
CA LEU A 107 -5.49 -3.52 4.25
C LEU A 107 -4.61 -2.85 5.30
N ARG A 108 -3.37 -2.56 4.96
CA ARG A 108 -2.50 -1.78 5.84
C ARG A 108 -2.85 -0.31 5.76
N GLY A 109 -2.84 0.35 6.90
CA GLY A 109 -2.88 1.80 6.96
C GLY A 109 -1.59 2.43 6.44
N VAL A 110 -1.58 3.74 6.35
CA VAL A 110 -0.44 4.52 5.87
C VAL A 110 -0.27 5.79 6.69
N VAL A 111 0.98 6.13 6.97
CA VAL A 111 1.40 7.46 7.42
C VAL A 111 2.34 8.03 6.37
N SER A 112 2.00 9.18 5.82
CA SER A 112 2.88 9.96 4.95
C SER A 112 3.44 11.14 5.73
N LEU A 113 4.76 11.23 5.84
CA LEU A 113 5.45 12.23 6.65
C LEU A 113 6.58 12.87 5.85
N LYS A 114 6.64 14.21 5.81
CA LYS A 114 7.81 14.93 5.36
C LYS A 114 8.68 15.29 6.55
N VAL A 115 9.95 14.91 6.51
CA VAL A 115 10.96 15.32 7.49
C VAL A 115 11.93 16.30 6.85
N THR A 116 12.15 17.44 7.50
CA THR A 116 13.10 18.47 7.05
C THR A 116 14.15 18.68 8.14
N VAL A 117 15.42 18.64 7.77
CA VAL A 117 16.56 18.88 8.65
C VAL A 117 17.25 20.17 8.25
N LYS A 118 17.44 21.08 9.22
CA LYS A 118 18.11 22.38 9.02
C LYS A 118 19.29 22.50 9.98
N THR A 119 20.44 22.90 9.47
CA THR A 119 21.68 23.03 10.25
C THR A 119 22.36 24.38 10.08
N LEU A 120 22.14 25.08 8.98
CA LEU A 120 22.75 26.35 8.65
C LEU A 120 21.69 27.36 8.18
N ARG A 121 22.02 28.65 8.22
CA ARG A 121 21.13 29.70 7.70
C ARG A 121 21.09 29.75 6.17
N SER A 122 22.18 29.34 5.52
CA SER A 122 22.34 29.26 4.07
C SER A 122 23.49 28.30 3.75
N PRO A 123 23.51 27.72 2.53
CA PRO A 123 24.65 26.92 2.09
C PRO A 123 25.97 27.74 2.13
N ILE A 124 27.05 27.09 2.55
CA ILE A 124 28.37 27.70 2.70
C ILE A 124 29.46 26.92 1.93
N HIS A 125 30.56 27.54 1.60
CA HIS A 125 31.61 26.92 0.79
C HIS A 125 32.25 25.72 1.53
N SER A 126 32.18 24.54 0.93
CA SER A 126 32.63 23.28 1.56
C SER A 126 34.15 23.22 1.77
N GLY A 127 34.94 23.81 0.86
CA GLY A 127 36.39 23.86 1.02
C GLY A 127 36.86 24.78 2.14
N GLN A 128 36.08 25.76 2.55
CA GLN A 128 36.41 26.69 3.63
C GLN A 128 35.81 26.27 4.98
N TYR A 129 34.61 25.76 4.97
CA TYR A 129 33.84 25.49 6.20
C TYR A 129 33.53 24.02 6.39
N GLY A 130 33.79 23.17 5.38
CA GLY A 130 33.57 21.74 5.48
C GLY A 130 34.40 21.09 6.61
N GLY A 131 33.86 20.06 7.22
CA GLY A 131 34.45 19.43 8.41
C GLY A 131 33.76 19.90 9.69
N PRO A 132 33.99 21.09 10.21
CA PRO A 132 33.31 21.54 11.44
C PRO A 132 31.85 22.00 11.21
N ALA A 133 31.48 22.46 10.03
CA ALA A 133 30.10 22.86 9.76
C ALA A 133 29.18 21.64 9.65
N PRO A 134 28.06 21.60 10.39
CA PRO A 134 27.11 20.49 10.33
C PRO A 134 26.38 20.48 8.98
N ASP A 135 26.49 19.37 8.27
CA ASP A 135 25.87 19.14 6.96
C ASP A 135 24.44 18.59 7.15
N ALA A 136 23.44 19.32 6.66
CA ALA A 136 22.04 18.95 6.81
C ALA A 136 21.68 17.64 6.07
N LEU A 137 22.27 17.41 4.89
CA LEU A 137 22.03 16.18 4.14
C LEU A 137 22.63 14.97 4.86
N TYR A 138 23.86 15.11 5.38
CA TYR A 138 24.47 14.04 6.15
C TYR A 138 23.66 13.72 7.42
N ALA A 139 23.18 14.76 8.14
CA ALA A 139 22.35 14.59 9.32
C ALA A 139 21.03 13.86 8.96
N LEU A 140 20.37 14.22 7.88
CA LEU A 140 19.18 13.54 7.37
C LEU A 140 19.47 12.07 7.03
N VAL A 141 20.52 11.80 6.23
CA VAL A 141 20.88 10.42 5.85
C VAL A 141 21.18 9.57 7.08
N HIS A 142 21.87 10.11 8.08
CA HIS A 142 22.13 9.41 9.32
C HIS A 142 20.86 9.06 10.09
N MET A 143 19.92 9.99 10.20
CA MET A 143 18.62 9.77 10.83
C MET A 143 17.82 8.71 10.07
N LEU A 144 17.77 8.79 8.73
CA LEU A 144 17.07 7.81 7.90
C LEU A 144 17.68 6.40 8.00
N ALA A 145 19.00 6.31 8.04
CA ALA A 145 19.70 5.03 8.24
C ALA A 145 19.40 4.42 9.62
N GLY A 146 19.12 5.25 10.63
CA GLY A 146 18.74 4.82 11.97
C GLY A 146 17.31 4.26 12.09
N LEU A 147 16.48 4.37 11.05
CA LEU A 147 15.10 3.86 11.05
C LEU A 147 15.00 2.35 10.80
N ARG A 148 16.09 1.72 10.34
CA ARG A 148 16.17 0.28 10.08
C ARG A 148 17.49 -0.28 10.55
N ASP A 149 17.47 -1.53 11.00
CA ASP A 149 18.67 -2.32 11.25
C ASP A 149 19.28 -2.90 9.96
N ALA A 150 20.37 -3.62 10.10
CA ALA A 150 21.09 -4.24 8.97
C ALA A 150 20.28 -5.36 8.27
N GLN A 151 19.26 -5.90 8.92
CA GLN A 151 18.34 -6.91 8.38
C GLN A 151 17.10 -6.27 7.72
N GLY A 152 16.96 -4.95 7.80
CA GLY A 152 15.84 -4.20 7.26
C GLY A 152 14.65 -4.08 8.21
N GLY A 153 14.78 -4.56 9.46
CA GLY A 153 13.79 -4.40 10.51
C GLY A 153 13.67 -2.94 10.99
N LEU A 154 12.45 -2.50 11.35
CA LEU A 154 12.24 -1.17 11.88
C LEU A 154 12.81 -1.03 13.29
N THR A 155 13.45 0.11 13.53
CA THR A 155 14.07 0.50 14.82
C THR A 155 13.42 1.73 15.44
N ILE A 156 12.16 2.02 15.07
CA ILE A 156 11.40 3.15 15.62
C ILE A 156 11.04 2.86 17.07
N ASP A 157 11.44 3.75 17.97
CA ASP A 157 11.25 3.62 19.42
C ASP A 157 9.77 3.39 19.78
N GLY A 158 9.50 2.28 20.47
CA GLY A 158 8.18 1.93 20.95
C GLY A 158 7.19 1.45 19.87
N LEU A 159 7.61 1.33 18.61
CA LEU A 159 6.80 0.71 17.55
C LEU A 159 7.01 -0.80 17.57
N ASP A 160 5.92 -1.57 17.78
CA ASP A 160 5.98 -3.02 17.72
C ASP A 160 6.07 -3.49 16.26
N ALA A 161 7.07 -4.28 15.92
CA ALA A 161 7.29 -4.87 14.60
C ALA A 161 7.45 -6.40 14.67
N SER A 162 6.82 -7.05 15.67
CA SER A 162 6.95 -8.50 15.94
C SER A 162 5.78 -9.33 15.41
N GLN A 163 4.82 -8.73 14.68
CA GLN A 163 3.64 -9.41 14.18
C GLN A 163 4.01 -10.56 13.24
N THR A 164 3.18 -11.62 13.27
CA THR A 164 3.29 -12.78 12.38
C THR A 164 2.13 -12.82 11.39
N TRP A 165 2.29 -13.56 10.32
CA TRP A 165 1.29 -13.77 9.28
C TRP A 165 0.95 -15.24 9.13
N ASP A 166 -0.33 -15.59 9.31
CA ASP A 166 -0.84 -16.97 9.25
C ASP A 166 -1.56 -17.29 7.92
N GLY A 167 -1.68 -16.31 7.01
CA GLY A 167 -2.29 -16.49 5.68
C GLY A 167 -1.33 -17.13 4.66
N VAL A 168 -1.58 -16.87 3.38
CA VAL A 168 -0.73 -17.37 2.29
C VAL A 168 0.73 -16.94 2.49
N GLN A 169 1.65 -17.87 2.20
CA GLN A 169 3.08 -17.61 2.38
C GLN A 169 3.76 -17.37 1.04
N TYR A 170 4.53 -16.28 0.95
CA TYR A 170 5.50 -16.09 -0.12
C TYR A 170 6.81 -16.76 0.27
N THR A 171 7.35 -17.58 -0.63
CA THR A 171 8.77 -17.93 -0.52
C THR A 171 9.65 -16.74 -0.92
N PRO A 172 10.89 -16.64 -0.43
CA PRO A 172 11.81 -15.58 -0.86
C PRO A 172 12.03 -15.54 -2.38
N GLU A 173 12.05 -16.70 -3.02
CA GLU A 173 12.23 -16.85 -4.48
C GLU A 173 11.04 -16.31 -5.25
N GLU A 174 9.81 -16.64 -4.83
CA GLU A 174 8.59 -16.13 -5.45
C GLU A 174 8.49 -14.61 -5.30
N PHE A 175 8.72 -14.10 -4.08
CA PHE A 175 8.70 -12.66 -3.82
C PHE A 175 9.74 -11.91 -4.65
N ALA A 176 10.97 -12.43 -4.71
CA ALA A 176 12.05 -11.81 -5.49
C ALA A 176 11.72 -11.76 -6.99
N ALA A 177 11.09 -12.81 -7.52
CA ALA A 177 10.67 -12.86 -8.92
C ALA A 177 9.55 -11.86 -9.22
N ASP A 178 8.54 -11.78 -8.36
CA ASP A 178 7.39 -10.87 -8.52
C ASP A 178 7.79 -9.40 -8.35
N ALA A 179 8.65 -9.11 -7.37
CA ALA A 179 9.18 -7.77 -7.11
C ALA A 179 10.25 -7.33 -8.13
N GLY A 180 10.75 -8.23 -8.97
CA GLY A 180 11.80 -7.94 -9.95
C GLY A 180 13.14 -7.61 -9.29
N VAL A 181 13.48 -8.30 -8.19
CA VAL A 181 14.76 -8.12 -7.51
C VAL A 181 15.91 -8.53 -8.43
N LEU A 182 16.94 -7.71 -8.50
CA LEU A 182 18.09 -7.97 -9.36
C LEU A 182 18.93 -9.16 -8.88
N ASP A 183 19.55 -9.86 -9.81
CA ASP A 183 20.42 -10.99 -9.52
C ASP A 183 21.53 -10.62 -8.52
N GLY A 184 21.66 -11.41 -7.46
CA GLY A 184 22.67 -11.21 -6.42
C GLY A 184 22.30 -10.17 -5.36
N VAL A 185 21.11 -9.53 -5.43
CA VAL A 185 20.58 -8.67 -4.38
C VAL A 185 19.78 -9.51 -3.39
N GLU A 186 20.07 -9.38 -2.10
CA GLU A 186 19.40 -10.11 -1.02
C GLU A 186 18.15 -9.34 -0.56
N LEU A 187 17.10 -10.10 -0.18
CA LEU A 187 15.92 -9.52 0.47
C LEU A 187 16.25 -9.09 1.91
N CYS A 188 15.45 -8.13 2.41
CA CYS A 188 15.43 -7.85 3.84
C CYS A 188 15.05 -9.14 4.62
N SER A 189 15.78 -9.44 5.68
CA SER A 189 15.68 -10.72 6.41
C SER A 189 15.15 -10.56 7.86
N ALA A 190 14.57 -9.41 8.19
CA ALA A 190 13.97 -9.16 9.51
C ALA A 190 12.71 -10.00 9.80
N GLY A 191 12.19 -10.69 8.81
CA GLY A 191 11.03 -11.60 8.87
C GLY A 191 10.85 -12.32 7.54
N THR A 192 9.78 -13.14 7.42
CA THR A 192 9.41 -13.72 6.13
C THR A 192 8.89 -12.63 5.19
N PRO A 193 8.93 -12.84 3.86
CA PRO A 193 8.34 -11.89 2.92
C PRO A 193 6.87 -11.56 3.23
N SER A 194 6.07 -12.57 3.58
CA SER A 194 4.65 -12.38 3.93
C SER A 194 4.46 -11.57 5.21
N GLU A 195 5.26 -11.80 6.25
CA GLU A 195 5.21 -11.00 7.48
C GLU A 195 5.57 -9.54 7.20
N LEU A 196 6.64 -9.29 6.45
CA LEU A 196 7.10 -7.94 6.12
C LEU A 196 6.15 -7.22 5.16
N ALA A 197 5.56 -7.95 4.21
CA ALA A 197 4.64 -7.35 3.26
C ALA A 197 3.26 -7.05 3.87
N TRP A 198 2.74 -7.89 4.78
CA TRP A 198 1.33 -7.85 5.16
C TRP A 198 1.04 -7.66 6.66
N ALA A 199 1.91 -8.13 7.56
CA ALA A 199 1.62 -8.15 8.99
C ALA A 199 2.39 -7.11 9.80
N ARG A 200 3.59 -6.73 9.38
CA ARG A 200 4.47 -5.82 10.14
C ARG A 200 4.41 -4.39 9.62
N PRO A 201 4.66 -3.40 10.48
CA PRO A 201 4.90 -2.05 10.00
C PRO A 201 6.17 -2.02 9.14
N THR A 202 6.11 -1.30 8.02
CA THR A 202 7.25 -1.12 7.12
C THR A 202 7.36 0.33 6.71
N LEU A 203 8.59 0.82 6.54
CA LEU A 203 8.83 2.21 6.17
C LEU A 203 9.61 2.27 4.85
N THR A 204 9.16 3.11 3.95
CA THR A 204 9.84 3.39 2.68
C THR A 204 10.19 4.88 2.60
N ILE A 205 11.39 5.20 2.15
CA ILE A 205 11.79 6.56 1.79
C ILE A 205 11.35 6.75 0.34
N THR A 206 10.32 7.58 0.11
CA THR A 206 9.73 7.77 -1.21
C THR A 206 10.28 8.96 -1.98
N GLY A 207 11.04 9.82 -1.31
CA GLY A 207 11.72 10.96 -1.93
C GLY A 207 12.76 11.60 -1.03
N ILE A 208 13.76 12.21 -1.63
CA ILE A 208 14.77 13.04 -0.93
C ILE A 208 14.98 14.31 -1.73
N ASP A 209 14.81 15.44 -1.06
CA ASP A 209 15.18 16.77 -1.57
C ASP A 209 16.61 17.08 -1.17
N ALA A 210 17.51 16.94 -2.12
CA ALA A 210 18.92 17.27 -2.03
C ALA A 210 19.40 17.86 -3.35
N ALA A 211 20.58 18.47 -3.35
CA ALA A 211 21.19 18.97 -4.58
C ALA A 211 21.37 17.83 -5.60
N SER A 212 20.90 18.04 -6.83
CA SER A 212 21.11 17.09 -7.92
C SER A 212 22.61 16.92 -8.22
N THR A 213 23.04 15.71 -8.48
CA THR A 213 24.43 15.42 -8.90
C THR A 213 24.81 16.18 -10.18
N ALA A 214 23.85 16.45 -11.08
CA ALA A 214 24.06 17.22 -12.30
C ALA A 214 24.30 18.73 -12.04
N HIS A 215 23.88 19.21 -10.88
CA HIS A 215 24.02 20.63 -10.47
C HIS A 215 24.76 20.76 -9.14
N SER A 216 25.58 19.76 -8.79
CA SER A 216 26.38 19.81 -7.55
C SER A 216 27.37 20.97 -7.57
N ILE A 217 27.47 21.64 -6.43
CA ILE A 217 28.39 22.74 -6.17
C ILE A 217 29.22 22.44 -4.92
N ASN A 218 30.37 23.12 -4.76
CA ASN A 218 31.22 22.95 -3.58
C ASN A 218 30.64 23.68 -2.37
N ALA A 219 29.45 23.22 -1.88
CA ALA A 219 28.79 23.80 -0.73
C ALA A 219 28.37 22.74 0.28
N VAL A 220 28.38 23.09 1.57
CA VAL A 220 27.74 22.37 2.64
C VAL A 220 26.24 22.75 2.62
N PRO A 221 25.30 21.81 2.44
CA PRO A 221 23.88 22.14 2.37
C PRO A 221 23.35 22.59 3.75
N ALA A 222 22.50 23.61 3.73
CA ALA A 222 21.90 24.18 4.94
C ALA A 222 20.64 23.43 5.37
N GLU A 223 19.96 22.80 4.42
CA GLU A 223 18.69 22.10 4.59
C GLU A 223 18.64 20.89 3.66
N ALA A 224 17.96 19.84 4.10
CA ALA A 224 17.59 18.67 3.32
C ALA A 224 16.27 18.09 3.84
N ALA A 225 15.48 17.48 2.95
CA ALA A 225 14.20 16.88 3.34
C ALA A 225 14.01 15.49 2.73
N ALA A 226 13.16 14.69 3.36
CA ALA A 226 12.73 13.39 2.82
C ALA A 226 11.24 13.18 3.02
N MET A 227 10.65 12.41 2.11
CA MET A 227 9.31 11.86 2.24
C MET A 227 9.40 10.44 2.76
N LEU A 228 8.65 10.16 3.81
CA LEU A 228 8.55 8.86 4.47
C LEU A 228 7.14 8.32 4.30
N ASN A 229 7.05 7.04 3.97
CA ASN A 229 5.79 6.30 3.91
C ASN A 229 5.90 5.11 4.87
N LEU A 230 5.18 5.19 6.00
CA LEU A 230 5.10 4.12 6.99
C LEU A 230 3.79 3.36 6.78
N ARG A 231 3.88 2.09 6.41
CA ARG A 231 2.73 1.19 6.37
C ARG A 231 2.45 0.64 7.75
N VAL A 232 1.19 0.67 8.15
CA VAL A 232 0.72 0.33 9.51
C VAL A 232 -0.20 -0.89 9.42
N PRO A 233 0.13 -2.03 10.06
CA PRO A 233 -0.68 -3.23 9.97
C PRO A 233 -2.02 -3.07 10.71
N PRO A 234 -3.04 -3.91 10.39
CA PRO A 234 -4.28 -3.95 11.15
C PRO A 234 -4.05 -4.10 12.66
N LYS A 235 -4.94 -3.51 13.45
CA LYS A 235 -4.90 -3.46 14.93
C LYS A 235 -3.82 -2.54 15.53
N MET A 236 -3.02 -1.89 14.72
CA MET A 236 -2.13 -0.81 15.17
C MET A 236 -2.79 0.54 14.90
N ASP A 237 -2.76 1.43 15.87
CA ASP A 237 -3.28 2.78 15.73
C ASP A 237 -2.35 3.61 14.84
N VAL A 238 -2.88 4.15 13.75
CA VAL A 238 -2.11 4.90 12.74
C VAL A 238 -1.57 6.21 13.31
N HIS A 239 -2.34 6.88 14.17
CA HIS A 239 -1.92 8.14 14.77
C HIS A 239 -0.85 7.91 15.85
N GLU A 240 -0.95 6.82 16.62
CA GLU A 240 0.10 6.43 17.56
C GLU A 240 1.39 6.08 16.82
N ALA A 241 1.31 5.37 15.69
CA ALA A 241 2.46 5.05 14.84
C ALA A 241 3.12 6.32 14.28
N GLU A 242 2.33 7.29 13.80
CA GLU A 242 2.81 8.59 13.36
C GLU A 242 3.56 9.34 14.45
N GLN A 243 2.97 9.43 15.65
CA GLN A 243 3.60 10.10 16.79
C GLN A 243 4.92 9.44 17.22
N LYS A 244 4.99 8.11 17.20
CA LYS A 244 6.22 7.37 17.48
C LYS A 244 7.30 7.64 16.44
N LEU A 245 6.95 7.68 15.16
CA LEU A 245 7.90 8.03 14.09
C LEU A 245 8.43 9.46 14.28
N ILE A 246 7.57 10.43 14.53
CA ILE A 246 7.95 11.83 14.78
C ILE A 246 8.86 11.93 16.00
N ALA A 247 8.48 11.31 17.10
CA ALA A 247 9.27 11.33 18.33
C ALA A 247 10.66 10.70 18.13
N HIS A 248 10.72 9.56 17.43
CA HIS A 248 11.99 8.90 17.10
C HIS A 248 12.91 9.83 16.28
N LEU A 249 12.41 10.44 15.21
CA LEU A 249 13.18 11.39 14.39
C LEU A 249 13.70 12.58 15.18
N GLN A 250 12.87 13.14 16.09
CA GLN A 250 13.26 14.26 16.93
C GLN A 250 14.28 13.89 18.01
N ASN A 251 14.20 12.67 18.56
CA ASN A 251 15.09 12.20 19.62
C ASN A 251 16.46 11.75 19.07
N HIS A 252 16.51 11.25 17.84
CA HIS A 252 17.72 10.72 17.19
C HIS A 252 18.38 11.73 16.21
N ARG A 253 18.08 13.02 16.39
CA ARG A 253 18.69 14.07 15.57
C ARG A 253 20.19 14.21 15.82
N LEU A 254 20.95 14.25 14.74
CA LEU A 254 22.40 14.44 14.82
C LEU A 254 22.73 15.92 15.10
N TRP A 255 23.75 16.18 15.92
CA TRP A 255 24.26 17.52 16.26
C TRP A 255 23.21 18.54 16.78
N ASN A 256 22.12 18.08 17.38
CA ASN A 256 20.98 18.92 17.72
C ASN A 256 20.43 19.75 16.54
N ALA A 257 20.50 19.20 15.32
CA ALA A 257 19.91 19.83 14.15
C ALA A 257 18.42 20.18 14.40
N GLN A 258 17.95 21.20 13.73
CA GLN A 258 16.52 21.51 13.73
C GLN A 258 15.80 20.48 12.83
N VAL A 259 14.86 19.76 13.40
CA VAL A 259 14.07 18.73 12.70
C VAL A 259 12.61 19.16 12.72
N GLU A 260 12.05 19.35 11.56
CA GLU A 260 10.66 19.65 11.33
C GLU A 260 9.98 18.43 10.70
N CYS A 261 8.90 17.95 11.30
CA CYS A 261 8.11 16.83 10.82
C CYS A 261 6.74 17.37 10.41
N GLU A 262 6.39 17.24 9.14
CA GLU A 262 5.13 17.72 8.57
C GLU A 262 4.29 16.50 8.17
N PRO A 263 3.17 16.19 8.89
CA PRO A 263 2.23 15.17 8.47
C PRO A 263 1.61 15.52 7.11
N MET A 264 1.64 14.57 6.17
CA MET A 264 1.12 14.75 4.83
C MET A 264 -0.21 14.01 4.61
N GLY A 265 -0.58 13.15 5.55
CA GLY A 265 -1.82 12.40 5.55
C GLY A 265 -1.67 11.02 6.17
N THR A 266 -2.79 10.48 6.63
CA THR A 266 -2.90 9.13 7.18
C THR A 266 -4.07 8.40 6.53
N GLY A 267 -3.96 7.07 6.40
CA GLY A 267 -5.06 6.18 6.05
C GLY A 267 -5.16 5.08 7.10
N GLU A 268 -6.37 4.81 7.56
CA GLU A 268 -6.62 3.78 8.58
C GLU A 268 -6.41 2.37 8.02
N PRO A 269 -5.83 1.45 8.80
CA PRO A 269 -5.79 0.05 8.44
C PRO A 269 -7.18 -0.58 8.54
N TYR A 270 -7.42 -1.62 7.77
CA TYR A 270 -8.68 -2.35 7.79
C TYR A 270 -8.46 -3.85 8.01
N LEU A 271 -9.37 -4.47 8.77
CA LEU A 271 -9.43 -5.91 8.93
C LEU A 271 -10.88 -6.37 8.74
N ALA A 272 -11.11 -7.24 7.76
CA ALA A 272 -12.44 -7.78 7.48
C ALA A 272 -12.91 -8.74 8.59
N ASP A 273 -14.22 -8.71 8.86
CA ASP A 273 -14.87 -9.79 9.64
C ASP A 273 -15.09 -11.00 8.73
N ILE A 274 -14.27 -12.02 8.91
CA ILE A 274 -14.33 -13.27 8.14
C ILE A 274 -15.32 -14.30 8.73
N SER A 275 -15.99 -14.00 9.83
CA SER A 275 -16.96 -14.90 10.46
C SER A 275 -18.36 -14.85 9.81
N GLY A 276 -18.63 -13.81 9.03
CA GLY A 276 -19.93 -13.53 8.43
C GLY A 276 -20.29 -14.44 7.25
N SER A 277 -21.60 -14.54 6.98
CA SER A 277 -22.14 -15.35 5.88
C SER A 277 -21.69 -14.85 4.49
N ALA A 278 -21.44 -13.56 4.33
CA ALA A 278 -20.95 -12.99 3.08
C ALA A 278 -19.55 -13.52 2.74
N HIS A 279 -18.64 -13.55 3.72
CA HIS A 279 -17.30 -14.11 3.54
C HIS A 279 -17.35 -15.62 3.22
N GLN A 280 -18.13 -16.40 3.99
CA GLN A 280 -18.30 -17.82 3.74
C GLN A 280 -18.89 -18.11 2.37
N GLY A 281 -19.87 -17.31 1.93
CA GLY A 281 -20.44 -17.40 0.58
C GLY A 281 -19.42 -17.11 -0.50
N MET A 282 -18.56 -16.11 -0.31
CA MET A 282 -17.48 -15.79 -1.24
C MET A 282 -16.45 -16.91 -1.32
N GLN A 283 -16.02 -17.47 -0.18
CA GLN A 283 -15.09 -18.62 -0.19
C GLN A 283 -15.66 -19.80 -0.97
N GLN A 284 -16.93 -20.15 -0.72
CA GLN A 284 -17.59 -21.24 -1.44
C GLN A 284 -17.71 -20.97 -2.94
N ALA A 285 -18.06 -19.73 -3.33
CA ALA A 285 -18.18 -19.34 -4.73
C ALA A 285 -16.83 -19.39 -5.46
N LEU A 286 -15.77 -18.92 -4.83
CA LEU A 286 -14.40 -18.99 -5.38
C LEU A 286 -13.92 -20.44 -5.47
N ALA A 287 -14.09 -21.24 -4.42
CA ALA A 287 -13.75 -22.66 -4.43
C ALA A 287 -14.43 -23.38 -5.59
N PHE A 288 -15.75 -23.17 -5.76
CA PHE A 288 -16.53 -23.74 -6.87
C PHE A 288 -16.02 -23.27 -8.23
N ALA A 289 -15.82 -21.97 -8.42
CA ALA A 289 -15.41 -21.39 -9.69
C ALA A 289 -14.01 -21.86 -10.15
N TYR A 290 -13.12 -22.08 -9.19
CA TYR A 290 -11.75 -22.55 -9.45
C TYR A 290 -11.59 -24.08 -9.38
N GLY A 291 -12.66 -24.84 -9.05
CA GLY A 291 -12.59 -26.29 -8.89
C GLY A 291 -11.67 -26.71 -7.72
N LYS A 292 -11.67 -25.95 -6.66
CA LYS A 292 -10.88 -26.10 -5.44
C LYS A 292 -11.75 -26.44 -4.25
N SER A 293 -11.16 -26.89 -3.13
CA SER A 293 -11.84 -26.94 -1.84
C SER A 293 -11.89 -25.55 -1.19
N VAL A 294 -12.74 -25.36 -0.18
CA VAL A 294 -12.83 -24.09 0.55
C VAL A 294 -11.50 -23.75 1.24
N ASP A 295 -10.80 -24.76 1.74
CA ASP A 295 -9.51 -24.61 2.41
C ASP A 295 -8.36 -24.19 1.47
N GLU A 296 -8.56 -24.35 0.14
CA GLU A 296 -7.61 -23.89 -0.88
C GLU A 296 -7.85 -22.45 -1.34
N VAL A 297 -8.87 -21.75 -0.80
CA VAL A 297 -9.07 -20.32 -1.02
C VAL A 297 -8.07 -19.55 -0.16
N ALA A 298 -7.12 -18.89 -0.80
CA ALA A 298 -6.07 -18.15 -0.11
C ALA A 298 -6.64 -16.91 0.60
N LEU A 299 -6.12 -16.62 1.79
CA LEU A 299 -6.37 -15.37 2.50
C LEU A 299 -5.11 -14.51 2.41
N SER A 300 -5.25 -13.30 1.94
CA SER A 300 -4.15 -12.36 1.75
C SER A 300 -4.44 -11.00 2.40
N ALA A 301 -3.46 -10.12 2.35
CA ALA A 301 -3.56 -8.71 2.73
C ALA A 301 -2.95 -7.84 1.62
N ASP A 302 -3.25 -6.53 1.65
CA ASP A 302 -2.67 -5.53 0.77
C ASP A 302 -1.99 -4.41 1.57
#